data_8b8b205b5f2c6aec0485ad4d8f7f2b2e
#
_entry.id   8b8b205b5f2c6aec0485ad4d8f7f2b2e
#
_cell.length_a   1.000
_cell.length_b   1.000
_cell.length_c   1.000
_cell.angle_alpha   90.00
_cell.angle_beta   90.00
_cell.angle_gamma   90.00
#
_symmetry.space_group_name_H-M   'P 1'
#
loop_
_entity.id
_entity.type
_entity.pdbx_description
1 polymer ?
#
loop_
_entity_poly.entity_id
_entity_poly.type
_entity_poly.pdbx_seq_one_letter_code
_entity_poly.pdbx_strand_id
1 'polypeptide(L)'
;MSTRAIPSPFQTMQAVARGYLPRVMQARGWVLAAIPVLPVLLSLALTAFLRIKGEHIPPALYLMVFHGVLAKFMLPIMALVAAPAGIREDIEQRTIPLMLARPSTVWMLPFGKGLLWYGWGAIWLVVACAGLLGLGSSPEAFLYQAAAMVFAYWAILAFMSLLGLVFMRGTLWGALYLFIWDPLVRIFPGNLQRITFVHYIESIVGTRSSDVAASQMLAQEQITTPVGLAILILVIFGLVCWALCGWKLQTTALGLAGSESEG
;
A
#
# COMPACT_ATOMS: atom_id res chain seq x y z
N MET A 1 -45.62 5.90 4.43
CA MET A 1 -44.31 5.43 3.97
C MET A 1 -43.29 6.50 4.35
N SER A 2 -42.46 6.25 5.34
CA SER A 2 -41.39 7.20 5.74
C SER A 2 -40.30 7.13 4.70
N THR A 3 -40.08 8.21 3.95
CA THR A 3 -38.96 8.38 3.03
C THR A 3 -37.68 8.36 3.85
N ARG A 4 -37.04 7.19 4.00
CA ARG A 4 -35.72 7.10 4.62
C ARG A 4 -34.75 7.91 3.76
N ALA A 5 -34.24 9.01 4.31
CA ALA A 5 -33.24 9.84 3.65
C ALA A 5 -32.03 8.97 3.29
N ILE A 6 -31.55 9.12 2.05
CA ILE A 6 -30.32 8.46 1.58
C ILE A 6 -29.15 8.99 2.43
N PRO A 7 -28.39 8.12 3.12
CA PRO A 7 -27.29 8.57 3.96
C PRO A 7 -26.23 9.31 3.11
N SER A 8 -25.61 10.32 3.71
CA SER A 8 -24.55 11.06 3.03
C SER A 8 -23.37 10.12 2.68
N PRO A 9 -22.57 10.44 1.63
CA PRO A 9 -21.39 9.64 1.26
C PRO A 9 -20.43 9.38 2.43
N PHE A 10 -20.25 10.39 3.28
CA PHE A 10 -19.41 10.29 4.47
C PHE A 10 -20.00 9.34 5.53
N GLN A 11 -21.31 9.39 5.77
CA GLN A 11 -21.98 8.47 6.69
C GLN A 11 -21.90 7.02 6.19
N THR A 12 -22.05 6.80 4.88
CA THR A 12 -21.88 5.49 4.26
C THR A 12 -20.46 4.97 4.47
N MET A 13 -19.45 5.79 4.21
CA MET A 13 -18.04 5.43 4.41
C MET A 13 -17.75 5.07 5.87
N GLN A 14 -18.25 5.87 6.82
CA GLN A 14 -18.06 5.63 8.25
C GLN A 14 -18.77 4.35 8.72
N ALA A 15 -19.97 4.08 8.23
CA ALA A 15 -20.70 2.86 8.56
C ALA A 15 -19.98 1.62 8.02
N VAL A 16 -19.47 1.68 6.80
CA VAL A 16 -18.64 0.61 6.20
C VAL A 16 -17.39 0.38 7.03
N ALA A 17 -16.63 1.45 7.35
CA ALA A 17 -15.42 1.33 8.15
C ALA A 17 -15.69 0.71 9.52
N ARG A 18 -16.74 1.14 10.24
CA ARG A 18 -17.11 0.55 11.54
C ARG A 18 -17.50 -0.92 11.43
N GLY A 19 -18.24 -1.30 10.40
CA GLY A 19 -18.67 -2.70 10.18
C GLY A 19 -17.50 -3.64 9.86
N TYR A 20 -16.44 -3.13 9.22
CA TYR A 20 -15.26 -3.91 8.85
C TYR A 20 -14.11 -3.86 9.85
N LEU A 21 -14.10 -2.92 10.80
CA LEU A 21 -13.06 -2.80 11.82
C LEU A 21 -12.79 -4.11 12.57
N PRO A 22 -13.81 -4.90 13.02
CA PRO A 22 -13.56 -6.18 13.66
C PRO A 22 -12.83 -7.17 12.76
N ARG A 23 -13.07 -7.15 11.45
CA ARG A 23 -12.38 -8.04 10.48
C ARG A 23 -10.91 -7.69 10.31
N VAL A 24 -10.56 -6.41 10.35
CA VAL A 24 -9.16 -5.96 10.30
C VAL A 24 -8.41 -6.36 11.58
N MET A 25 -9.09 -6.41 12.72
CA MET A 25 -8.51 -6.84 13.99
C MET A 25 -8.40 -8.39 14.15
N GLN A 26 -8.88 -9.16 13.16
CA GLN A 26 -8.72 -10.61 13.13
C GLN A 26 -7.32 -11.04 12.66
N ALA A 27 -7.09 -12.36 12.57
CA ALA A 27 -5.80 -12.96 12.21
C ALA A 27 -5.14 -12.33 10.97
N ARG A 28 -5.93 -11.98 9.93
CA ARG A 28 -5.42 -11.36 8.70
C ARG A 28 -4.80 -9.98 8.93
N GLY A 29 -5.40 -9.15 9.78
CA GLY A 29 -4.84 -7.84 10.11
C GLY A 29 -3.55 -7.96 10.92
N TRP A 30 -3.44 -8.95 11.80
CA TRP A 30 -2.20 -9.20 12.55
C TRP A 30 -1.11 -9.79 11.64
N VAL A 31 -1.45 -10.64 10.68
CA VAL A 31 -0.50 -11.07 9.63
C VAL A 31 0.01 -9.87 8.86
N LEU A 32 -0.87 -8.95 8.46
CA LEU A 32 -0.48 -7.71 7.77
C LEU A 32 0.48 -6.86 8.63
N ALA A 33 0.24 -6.77 9.94
CA ALA A 33 1.10 -6.06 10.87
C ALA A 33 2.47 -6.73 11.01
N ALA A 34 2.51 -8.06 11.06
CA ALA A 34 3.74 -8.83 11.21
C ALA A 34 4.69 -8.70 10.00
N ILE A 35 4.14 -8.56 8.78
CA ILE A 35 4.93 -8.49 7.55
C ILE A 35 6.05 -7.44 7.62
N PRO A 36 5.80 -6.14 7.90
CA PRO A 36 6.86 -5.14 7.95
C PRO A 36 7.63 -5.15 9.28
N VAL A 37 7.02 -5.57 10.38
CA VAL A 37 7.61 -5.49 11.72
C VAL A 37 8.61 -6.62 11.97
N LEU A 38 8.30 -7.85 11.55
CA LEU A 38 9.16 -9.02 11.79
C LEU A 38 10.58 -8.86 11.24
N PRO A 39 10.81 -8.45 9.97
CA PRO A 39 12.16 -8.27 9.45
C PRO A 39 12.96 -7.20 10.21
N VAL A 40 12.30 -6.14 10.65
CA VAL A 40 12.95 -5.08 11.44
C VAL A 40 13.34 -5.59 12.83
N LEU A 41 12.43 -6.31 13.51
CA LEU A 41 12.74 -6.94 14.80
C LEU A 41 13.89 -7.95 14.68
N LEU A 42 13.88 -8.76 13.62
CA LEU A 42 14.96 -9.72 13.38
C LEU A 42 16.30 -8.99 13.13
N SER A 43 16.29 -7.89 12.38
CA SER A 43 17.49 -7.07 12.14
C SER A 43 17.99 -6.41 13.41
N LEU A 44 17.08 -5.92 14.28
CA LEU A 44 17.42 -5.37 15.60
C LEU A 44 18.01 -6.45 16.52
N ALA A 45 17.42 -7.63 16.56
CA ALA A 45 17.95 -8.74 17.36
C ALA A 45 19.34 -9.17 16.89
N LEU A 46 19.54 -9.27 15.56
CA LEU A 46 20.83 -9.59 14.97
C LEU A 46 21.90 -8.53 15.32
N THR A 47 21.56 -7.24 15.19
CA THR A 47 22.48 -6.15 15.53
C THR A 47 22.82 -6.13 17.02
N ALA A 48 21.86 -6.41 17.90
CA ALA A 48 22.11 -6.54 19.34
C ALA A 48 23.08 -7.68 19.62
N PHE A 49 22.88 -8.84 18.97
CA PHE A 49 23.76 -9.99 19.11
C PHE A 49 25.20 -9.72 18.62
N LEU A 50 25.35 -9.05 17.45
CA LEU A 50 26.66 -8.68 16.92
C LEU A 50 27.38 -7.67 17.82
N ARG A 51 26.67 -6.71 18.42
CA ARG A 51 27.24 -5.78 19.40
C ARG A 51 27.78 -6.48 20.65
N ILE A 52 27.04 -7.49 21.13
CA ILE A 52 27.51 -8.29 22.28
C ILE A 52 28.81 -9.04 21.95
N LYS A 53 28.97 -9.48 20.70
CA LYS A 53 30.21 -10.13 20.23
C LYS A 53 31.36 -9.14 19.92
N GLY A 54 31.11 -7.83 20.00
CA GLY A 54 32.09 -6.80 19.63
C GLY A 54 32.34 -6.64 18.15
N GLU A 55 31.46 -7.17 17.31
CA GLU A 55 31.57 -7.04 15.86
C GLU A 55 31.11 -5.66 15.38
N HIS A 56 31.77 -5.15 14.35
CA HIS A 56 31.44 -3.85 13.76
C HIS A 56 30.18 -3.95 12.88
N ILE A 57 29.18 -3.11 13.17
CA ILE A 57 27.94 -3.05 12.43
C ILE A 57 28.10 -2.02 11.30
N PRO A 58 27.83 -2.38 10.02
CA PRO A 58 27.87 -1.43 8.94
C PRO A 58 26.89 -0.26 9.19
N PRO A 59 27.34 1.00 9.09
CA PRO A 59 26.46 2.16 9.32
C PRO A 59 25.30 2.24 8.33
N ALA A 60 25.45 1.63 7.14
CA ALA A 60 24.40 1.59 6.11
C ALA A 60 23.37 0.44 6.28
N LEU A 61 23.44 -0.33 7.39
CA LEU A 61 22.56 -1.49 7.58
C LEU A 61 21.08 -1.11 7.53
N TYR A 62 20.69 0.02 8.12
CA TYR A 62 19.30 0.50 8.09
C TYR A 62 18.82 0.79 6.65
N LEU A 63 19.69 1.32 5.77
CA LEU A 63 19.37 1.54 4.36
C LEU A 63 19.16 0.22 3.61
N MET A 64 20.00 -0.79 3.88
CA MET A 64 19.83 -2.13 3.30
C MET A 64 18.49 -2.76 3.73
N VAL A 65 18.13 -2.64 5.01
CA VAL A 65 16.84 -3.15 5.53
C VAL A 65 15.68 -2.35 4.93
N PHE A 66 15.78 -1.02 4.87
CA PHE A 66 14.73 -0.18 4.30
C PHE A 66 14.52 -0.48 2.80
N HIS A 67 15.55 -0.28 1.97
CA HIS A 67 15.43 -0.44 0.51
C HIS A 67 15.33 -1.90 0.08
N GLY A 68 16.17 -2.77 0.65
CA GLY A 68 16.24 -4.18 0.26
C GLY A 68 15.05 -5.00 0.75
N VAL A 69 14.59 -4.77 1.98
CA VAL A 69 13.56 -5.59 2.60
C VAL A 69 12.21 -4.88 2.64
N LEU A 70 12.11 -3.71 3.29
CA LEU A 70 10.83 -3.05 3.51
C LEU A 70 10.21 -2.54 2.21
N ALA A 71 10.93 -1.76 1.42
CA ALA A 71 10.38 -1.11 0.23
C ALA A 71 10.15 -2.11 -0.93
N LYS A 72 11.10 -3.03 -1.18
CA LYS A 72 11.04 -3.93 -2.35
C LYS A 72 10.20 -5.18 -2.13
N PHE A 73 10.12 -5.69 -0.89
CA PHE A 73 9.42 -6.95 -0.62
C PHE A 73 8.22 -6.76 0.30
N MET A 74 8.40 -6.16 1.49
CA MET A 74 7.33 -6.14 2.50
C MET A 74 6.17 -5.25 2.08
N LEU A 75 6.43 -4.10 1.52
CA LEU A 75 5.40 -3.18 1.04
C LEU A 75 4.52 -3.80 -0.07
N PRO A 76 5.07 -4.40 -1.16
CA PRO A 76 4.30 -5.15 -2.14
C PRO A 76 3.50 -6.30 -1.55
N ILE A 77 4.10 -7.11 -0.67
CA ILE A 77 3.42 -8.23 -0.01
C ILE A 77 2.25 -7.75 0.84
N MET A 78 2.44 -6.66 1.62
CA MET A 78 1.34 -6.07 2.39
C MET A 78 0.18 -5.64 1.50
N ALA A 79 0.45 -4.99 0.38
CA ALA A 79 -0.59 -4.57 -0.54
C ALA A 79 -1.31 -5.76 -1.19
N LEU A 80 -0.58 -6.83 -1.55
CA LEU A 80 -1.15 -8.06 -2.09
C LEU A 80 -2.04 -8.80 -1.07
N VAL A 81 -1.70 -8.75 0.22
CA VAL A 81 -2.52 -9.35 1.29
C VAL A 81 -3.76 -8.50 1.60
N ALA A 82 -3.61 -7.18 1.58
CA ALA A 82 -4.68 -6.25 1.94
C ALA A 82 -5.70 -6.03 0.81
N ALA A 83 -5.28 -5.96 -0.45
CA ALA A 83 -6.15 -5.64 -1.58
C ALA A 83 -7.30 -6.63 -1.82
N PRO A 84 -7.12 -7.97 -1.75
CA PRO A 84 -8.22 -8.92 -1.91
C PRO A 84 -9.26 -8.81 -0.79
N ALA A 85 -8.84 -8.47 0.43
CA ALA A 85 -9.72 -8.23 1.57
C ALA A 85 -10.65 -7.01 1.38
N GLY A 86 -10.36 -6.15 0.39
CA GLY A 86 -11.18 -5.00 0.07
C GLY A 86 -12.51 -5.39 -0.57
N ILE A 87 -12.49 -5.69 -1.87
CA ILE A 87 -13.72 -5.84 -2.67
C ILE A 87 -13.84 -7.23 -3.27
N ARG A 88 -12.74 -7.85 -3.65
CA ARG A 88 -12.75 -9.14 -4.33
C ARG A 88 -13.41 -10.23 -3.50
N GLU A 89 -13.09 -10.27 -2.21
CA GLU A 89 -13.69 -11.21 -1.26
C GLU A 89 -15.21 -11.08 -1.18
N ASP A 90 -15.74 -9.85 -1.24
CA ASP A 90 -17.20 -9.64 -1.24
C ASP A 90 -17.87 -10.08 -2.54
N ILE A 91 -17.17 -9.95 -3.68
CA ILE A 91 -17.64 -10.47 -4.95
C ILE A 91 -17.73 -12.00 -4.89
N GLU A 92 -16.68 -12.66 -4.40
CA GLU A 92 -16.60 -14.11 -4.30
C GLU A 92 -17.60 -14.68 -3.28
N GLN A 93 -17.81 -14.00 -2.15
CA GLN A 93 -18.80 -14.37 -1.13
C GLN A 93 -20.23 -13.97 -1.48
N ARG A 94 -20.46 -13.34 -2.64
CA ARG A 94 -21.78 -12.84 -3.06
C ARG A 94 -22.44 -11.91 -2.04
N THR A 95 -21.66 -11.17 -1.27
CA THR A 95 -22.19 -10.24 -0.25
C THR A 95 -22.54 -8.87 -0.85
N ILE A 96 -22.09 -8.58 -2.07
CA ILE A 96 -22.40 -7.33 -2.78
C ILE A 96 -23.91 -7.08 -2.93
N PRO A 97 -24.75 -8.04 -3.37
CA PRO A 97 -26.21 -7.82 -3.45
C PRO A 97 -26.84 -7.40 -2.12
N LEU A 98 -26.39 -7.98 -1.01
CA LEU A 98 -26.85 -7.62 0.33
C LEU A 98 -26.46 -6.19 0.74
N MET A 99 -25.30 -5.73 0.27
CA MET A 99 -24.85 -4.35 0.50
C MET A 99 -25.60 -3.36 -0.39
N LEU A 100 -25.95 -3.75 -1.61
CA LEU A 100 -26.72 -2.95 -2.58
C LEU A 100 -28.20 -2.84 -2.19
N ALA A 101 -28.75 -3.80 -1.43
CA ALA A 101 -30.12 -3.75 -0.93
C ALA A 101 -30.34 -2.61 0.08
N ARG A 102 -29.27 -2.01 0.62
CA ARG A 102 -29.36 -0.81 1.46
C ARG A 102 -29.18 0.44 0.60
N PRO A 103 -29.94 1.52 0.85
CA PRO A 103 -29.72 2.79 0.18
C PRO A 103 -28.35 3.35 0.59
N SER A 104 -27.33 3.01 -0.16
CA SER A 104 -25.95 3.42 0.09
C SER A 104 -25.33 3.91 -1.22
N THR A 105 -24.36 4.81 -1.10
CA THR A 105 -23.56 5.30 -2.23
C THR A 105 -22.56 4.22 -2.62
N VAL A 106 -22.93 3.36 -3.58
CA VAL A 106 -22.19 2.15 -3.99
C VAL A 106 -20.72 2.42 -4.29
N TRP A 107 -20.43 3.53 -4.95
CA TRP A 107 -19.08 3.90 -5.32
C TRP A 107 -18.17 4.25 -4.12
N MET A 108 -18.76 4.53 -2.94
CA MET A 108 -18.02 4.77 -1.69
C MET A 108 -17.61 3.50 -0.93
N LEU A 109 -18.19 2.35 -1.26
CA LEU A 109 -17.87 1.08 -0.60
C LEU A 109 -16.39 0.69 -0.71
N PRO A 110 -15.77 0.70 -1.93
CA PRO A 110 -14.35 0.40 -2.06
C PRO A 110 -13.47 1.38 -1.29
N PHE A 111 -13.85 2.66 -1.30
CA PHE A 111 -13.10 3.71 -0.63
C PHE A 111 -13.09 3.52 0.89
N GLY A 112 -14.26 3.23 1.49
CA GLY A 112 -14.38 3.02 2.94
C GLY A 112 -13.58 1.82 3.43
N LYS A 113 -13.62 0.70 2.71
CA LYS A 113 -12.82 -0.49 3.02
C LYS A 113 -11.32 -0.25 2.78
N GLY A 114 -10.99 0.36 1.65
CA GLY A 114 -9.62 0.66 1.30
C GLY A 114 -8.95 1.58 2.32
N LEU A 115 -9.63 2.63 2.78
CA LEU A 115 -9.13 3.51 3.83
C LEU A 115 -8.86 2.77 5.14
N LEU A 116 -9.70 1.81 5.51
CA LEU A 116 -9.50 1.02 6.72
C LEU A 116 -8.23 0.16 6.63
N TRP A 117 -8.06 -0.59 5.53
CA TRP A 117 -6.87 -1.40 5.30
C TRP A 117 -5.62 -0.56 5.11
N TYR A 118 -5.76 0.60 4.45
CA TYR A 118 -4.69 1.58 4.34
C TYR A 118 -4.26 2.11 5.70
N GLY A 119 -5.20 2.58 6.52
CA GLY A 119 -4.89 3.14 7.84
C GLY A 119 -4.21 2.12 8.74
N TRP A 120 -4.71 0.88 8.78
CA TRP A 120 -4.10 -0.20 9.54
C TRP A 120 -2.67 -0.51 9.06
N GLY A 121 -2.49 -0.70 7.75
CA GLY A 121 -1.16 -0.98 7.18
C GLY A 121 -0.18 0.18 7.35
N ALA A 122 -0.65 1.42 7.18
CA ALA A 122 0.17 2.63 7.36
C ALA A 122 0.73 2.74 8.79
N ILE A 123 -0.09 2.44 9.81
CA ILE A 123 0.36 2.42 11.21
C ILE A 123 1.54 1.46 11.37
N TRP A 124 1.44 0.23 10.87
CA TRP A 124 2.49 -0.77 11.02
C TRP A 124 3.73 -0.48 10.17
N LEU A 125 3.57 0.17 9.03
CA LEU A 125 4.71 0.68 8.25
C LEU A 125 5.46 1.78 8.99
N VAL A 126 4.75 2.70 9.64
CA VAL A 126 5.39 3.74 10.48
C VAL A 126 6.10 3.10 11.67
N VAL A 127 5.49 2.11 12.33
CA VAL A 127 6.12 1.35 13.43
C VAL A 127 7.38 0.63 12.94
N ALA A 128 7.34 0.00 11.78
CA ALA A 128 8.52 -0.65 11.18
C ALA A 128 9.63 0.38 10.87
N CYS A 129 9.28 1.53 10.28
CA CYS A 129 10.25 2.60 10.05
C CYS A 129 10.82 3.17 11.36
N ALA A 130 10.01 3.28 12.42
CA ALA A 130 10.52 3.68 13.74
C ALA A 130 11.53 2.68 14.30
N GLY A 131 11.38 1.39 14.03
CA GLY A 131 12.37 0.37 14.37
C GLY A 131 13.73 0.59 13.70
N LEU A 132 13.79 1.24 12.53
CA LEU A 132 15.05 1.57 11.85
C LEU A 132 15.90 2.60 12.63
N LEU A 133 15.29 3.41 13.51
CA LEU A 133 16.03 4.29 14.40
C LEU A 133 16.98 3.48 15.31
N GLY A 134 16.55 2.30 15.76
CA GLY A 134 17.39 1.36 16.52
C GLY A 134 18.55 0.78 15.71
N LEU A 135 18.47 0.78 14.38
CA LEU A 135 19.52 0.37 13.46
C LEU A 135 20.46 1.50 13.05
N GLY A 136 20.24 2.73 13.55
CA GLY A 136 21.10 3.88 13.27
C GLY A 136 20.53 4.88 12.25
N SER A 137 19.26 4.78 11.88
CA SER A 137 18.60 5.81 11.07
C SER A 137 18.49 7.11 11.87
N SER A 138 18.69 8.26 11.23
CA SER A 138 18.45 9.56 11.85
C SER A 138 16.95 9.86 11.97
N PRO A 139 16.51 10.71 12.94
CA PRO A 139 15.11 11.13 13.03
C PRO A 139 14.59 11.82 11.74
N GLU A 140 15.46 12.53 11.04
CA GLU A 140 15.13 13.15 9.76
C GLU A 140 14.89 12.10 8.68
N ALA A 141 15.80 11.11 8.54
CA ALA A 141 15.65 10.01 7.59
C ALA A 141 14.38 9.20 7.89
N PHE A 142 14.04 8.98 9.16
CA PHE A 142 12.81 8.31 9.57
C PHE A 142 11.56 9.00 8.98
N LEU A 143 11.47 10.33 9.02
CA LEU A 143 10.31 11.05 8.51
C LEU A 143 10.13 10.82 7.00
N TYR A 144 11.22 10.86 6.22
CA TYR A 144 11.16 10.61 4.78
C TYR A 144 10.87 9.15 4.46
N GLN A 145 11.45 8.23 5.20
CA GLN A 145 11.19 6.79 5.06
C GLN A 145 9.73 6.46 5.37
N ALA A 146 9.19 6.96 6.49
CA ALA A 146 7.80 6.77 6.87
C ALA A 146 6.85 7.40 5.84
N ALA A 147 7.10 8.63 5.40
CA ALA A 147 6.31 9.30 4.37
C ALA A 147 6.33 8.50 3.05
N ALA A 148 7.52 8.10 2.58
CA ALA A 148 7.65 7.30 1.37
C ALA A 148 6.84 6.01 1.42
N MET A 149 6.93 5.26 2.54
CA MET A 149 6.22 4.00 2.72
C MET A 149 4.70 4.20 2.80
N VAL A 150 4.24 5.22 3.52
CA VAL A 150 2.81 5.51 3.67
C VAL A 150 2.18 5.92 2.33
N PHE A 151 2.79 6.85 1.59
CA PHE A 151 2.24 7.29 0.29
C PHE A 151 2.38 6.22 -0.81
N ALA A 152 3.48 5.46 -0.82
CA ALA A 152 3.61 4.33 -1.74
C ALA A 152 2.60 3.23 -1.43
N TYR A 153 2.37 2.90 -0.15
CA TYR A 153 1.35 1.93 0.24
C TYR A 153 -0.05 2.35 -0.20
N TRP A 154 -0.41 3.65 -0.07
CA TRP A 154 -1.64 4.21 -0.60
C TRP A 154 -1.82 3.92 -2.09
N ALA A 155 -0.82 4.24 -2.90
CA ALA A 155 -0.85 4.09 -4.34
C ALA A 155 -0.91 2.60 -4.77
N ILE A 156 -0.06 1.76 -4.17
CA ILE A 156 0.01 0.34 -4.49
C ILE A 156 -1.26 -0.39 -4.06
N LEU A 157 -1.79 -0.10 -2.87
CA LEU A 157 -3.04 -0.71 -2.39
C LEU A 157 -4.22 -0.36 -3.31
N ALA A 158 -4.32 0.92 -3.73
CA ALA A 158 -5.34 1.36 -4.67
C ALA A 158 -5.23 0.65 -6.02
N PHE A 159 -4.02 0.55 -6.56
CA PHE A 159 -3.73 -0.14 -7.81
C PHE A 159 -4.07 -1.64 -7.74
N MET A 160 -3.65 -2.32 -6.66
CA MET A 160 -3.97 -3.74 -6.44
C MET A 160 -5.47 -3.98 -6.31
N SER A 161 -6.18 -3.08 -5.64
CA SER A 161 -7.64 -3.16 -5.52
C SER A 161 -8.32 -3.01 -6.87
N LEU A 162 -7.83 -2.12 -7.73
CA LEU A 162 -8.31 -1.95 -9.10
C LEU A 162 -8.07 -3.21 -9.94
N LEU A 163 -6.85 -3.77 -9.91
CA LEU A 163 -6.54 -5.03 -10.59
C LEU A 163 -7.43 -6.18 -10.12
N GLY A 164 -7.73 -6.26 -8.82
CA GLY A 164 -8.63 -7.25 -8.23
C GLY A 164 -10.08 -7.14 -8.74
N LEU A 165 -10.54 -5.93 -9.10
CA LEU A 165 -11.84 -5.70 -9.70
C LEU A 165 -11.89 -5.98 -11.21
N VAL A 166 -10.82 -5.65 -11.92
CA VAL A 166 -10.77 -5.76 -13.38
C VAL A 166 -10.48 -7.19 -13.82
N PHE A 167 -9.57 -7.87 -13.14
CA PHE A 167 -9.11 -9.21 -13.52
C PHE A 167 -9.59 -10.28 -12.55
N MET A 168 -10.02 -11.44 -13.08
CA MET A 168 -10.40 -12.60 -12.25
C MET A 168 -9.25 -13.09 -11.35
N ARG A 169 -8.00 -12.92 -11.77
CA ARG A 169 -6.78 -13.24 -11.02
C ARG A 169 -5.96 -11.98 -10.72
N GLY A 170 -6.63 -10.93 -10.22
CA GLY A 170 -6.01 -9.62 -9.99
C GLY A 170 -4.77 -9.66 -9.09
N THR A 171 -4.77 -10.52 -8.08
CA THR A 171 -3.60 -10.73 -7.19
C THR A 171 -2.39 -11.26 -7.96
N LEU A 172 -2.59 -12.17 -8.91
CA LEU A 172 -1.50 -12.71 -9.74
C LEU A 172 -0.92 -11.64 -10.66
N TRP A 173 -1.77 -10.85 -11.32
CA TRP A 173 -1.33 -9.74 -12.17
C TRP A 173 -0.61 -8.66 -11.35
N GLY A 174 -1.12 -8.39 -10.15
CA GLY A 174 -0.46 -7.46 -9.23
C GLY A 174 0.91 -7.96 -8.77
N ALA A 175 1.04 -9.24 -8.43
CA ALA A 175 2.32 -9.83 -8.08
C ALA A 175 3.31 -9.79 -9.26
N LEU A 176 2.86 -10.09 -10.47
CA LEU A 176 3.67 -10.03 -11.68
C LEU A 176 4.18 -8.60 -11.94
N TYR A 177 3.31 -7.60 -11.75
CA TYR A 177 3.72 -6.22 -11.88
C TYR A 177 4.78 -5.84 -10.83
N LEU A 178 4.53 -6.09 -9.54
CA LEU A 178 5.39 -5.64 -8.45
C LEU A 178 6.72 -6.38 -8.38
N PHE A 179 6.74 -7.69 -8.66
CA PHE A 179 7.95 -8.50 -8.50
C PHE A 179 8.72 -8.74 -9.80
N ILE A 180 8.10 -8.58 -10.96
CA ILE A 180 8.76 -8.78 -12.25
C ILE A 180 8.89 -7.46 -12.99
N TRP A 181 7.77 -6.76 -13.24
CA TRP A 181 7.79 -5.55 -14.05
C TRP A 181 8.53 -4.39 -13.39
N ASP A 182 8.23 -4.10 -12.13
CA ASP A 182 8.84 -2.98 -11.39
C ASP A 182 10.37 -3.10 -11.29
N PRO A 183 10.97 -4.26 -10.92
CA PRO A 183 12.41 -4.47 -10.98
C PRO A 183 12.98 -4.48 -12.40
N LEU A 184 12.27 -5.06 -13.38
CA LEU A 184 12.73 -5.17 -14.77
C LEU A 184 12.88 -3.78 -15.40
N VAL A 185 11.89 -2.91 -15.25
CA VAL A 185 11.89 -1.55 -15.81
C VAL A 185 13.06 -0.72 -15.27
N ARG A 186 13.52 -0.98 -14.06
CA ARG A 186 14.68 -0.28 -13.47
C ARG A 186 16.01 -0.58 -14.15
N ILE A 187 16.12 -1.71 -14.88
CA ILE A 187 17.33 -2.05 -15.64
C ILE A 187 17.46 -1.16 -16.88
N PHE A 188 16.34 -0.63 -17.38
CA PHE A 188 16.35 0.25 -18.55
C PHE A 188 16.72 1.69 -18.15
N PRO A 189 17.71 2.29 -18.81
CA PRO A 189 18.07 3.69 -18.55
C PRO A 189 16.99 4.64 -19.04
N GLY A 190 16.86 5.78 -18.38
CA GLY A 190 16.01 6.88 -18.83
C GLY A 190 14.64 7.01 -18.14
N ASN A 191 13.70 7.68 -18.82
CA ASN A 191 12.42 8.08 -18.25
C ASN A 191 11.46 6.93 -17.89
N LEU A 192 11.73 5.69 -18.34
CA LEU A 192 10.90 4.53 -18.03
C LEU A 192 10.85 4.22 -16.52
N GLN A 193 11.93 4.54 -15.80
CA GLN A 193 11.96 4.35 -14.34
C GLN A 193 10.84 5.12 -13.60
N ARG A 194 10.34 6.22 -14.17
CA ARG A 194 9.24 7.00 -13.60
C ARG A 194 7.88 6.28 -13.58
N ILE A 195 7.77 5.13 -14.23
CA ILE A 195 6.54 4.31 -14.24
C ILE A 195 6.50 3.40 -12.99
N THR A 196 7.61 3.25 -12.26
CA THR A 196 7.76 2.33 -11.13
C THR A 196 7.45 3.00 -9.79
N PHE A 197 6.83 2.27 -8.87
CA PHE A 197 6.59 2.76 -7.52
C PHE A 197 7.88 2.96 -6.74
N VAL A 198 8.85 2.07 -6.93
CA VAL A 198 10.15 2.12 -6.25
C VAL A 198 10.90 3.40 -6.62
N HIS A 199 10.78 3.91 -7.85
CA HIS A 199 11.37 5.20 -8.24
C HIS A 199 10.89 6.34 -7.33
N TYR A 200 9.61 6.43 -7.02
CA TYR A 200 9.06 7.48 -6.15
C TYR A 200 9.47 7.29 -4.69
N ILE A 201 9.55 6.04 -4.20
CA ILE A 201 10.06 5.75 -2.86
C ILE A 201 11.51 6.23 -2.74
N GLU A 202 12.36 5.87 -3.70
CA GLU A 202 13.77 6.27 -3.74
C GLU A 202 13.93 7.79 -3.92
N SER A 203 13.07 8.44 -4.72
CA SER A 203 13.08 9.88 -4.88
C SER A 203 12.72 10.63 -3.59
N ILE A 204 11.83 10.08 -2.76
CA ILE A 204 11.47 10.68 -1.47
C ILE A 204 12.58 10.50 -0.45
N VAL A 205 13.20 9.33 -0.38
CA VAL A 205 14.21 8.98 0.64
C VAL A 205 15.62 9.36 0.18
N GLY A 206 15.98 9.12 -1.08
CA GLY A 206 17.34 9.26 -1.61
C GLY A 206 17.84 10.69 -1.71
N THR A 207 16.97 11.69 -1.74
CA THR A 207 17.34 13.10 -1.84
C THR A 207 17.91 13.68 -0.57
N ARG A 208 17.87 12.95 0.56
CA ARG A 208 18.30 13.47 1.87
C ARG A 208 19.01 12.45 2.78
N SER A 209 19.39 11.27 2.31
CA SER A 209 20.31 10.47 3.08
C SER A 209 21.68 11.16 3.02
N SER A 210 22.09 11.76 4.12
CA SER A 210 23.41 12.39 4.30
C SER A 210 24.58 11.40 4.11
N ASP A 211 24.27 10.12 3.98
CA ASP A 211 25.23 9.07 3.68
C ASP A 211 25.43 8.92 2.17
N VAL A 212 26.01 9.98 1.58
CA VAL A 212 26.40 10.05 0.16
C VAL A 212 27.22 8.83 -0.29
N ALA A 213 27.99 8.22 0.60
CA ALA A 213 28.79 7.03 0.30
C ALA A 213 27.96 5.77 0.04
N ALA A 214 26.82 5.59 0.74
CA ALA A 214 25.93 4.45 0.51
C ALA A 214 25.06 4.65 -0.76
N SER A 215 24.72 5.90 -1.08
CA SER A 215 24.01 6.23 -2.32
C SER A 215 24.90 6.09 -3.56
N GLN A 216 26.22 6.29 -3.44
CA GLN A 216 27.15 6.09 -4.55
C GLN A 216 27.34 4.62 -4.95
N MET A 217 27.14 3.67 -4.04
CA MET A 217 27.09 2.25 -4.39
C MET A 217 25.82 1.85 -5.19
N LEU A 218 24.78 2.68 -5.13
CA LEU A 218 23.54 2.52 -5.90
C LEU A 218 23.45 3.50 -7.08
N ALA A 219 24.50 4.29 -7.32
CA ALA A 219 24.56 5.35 -8.33
C ALA A 219 24.68 4.82 -9.76
N GLN A 220 23.62 4.23 -10.22
CA GLN A 220 23.17 4.42 -11.59
C GLN A 220 22.57 5.83 -11.63
N GLU A 221 22.81 6.61 -12.71
CA GLU A 221 22.24 7.96 -12.89
C GLU A 221 20.72 7.94 -12.60
N GLN A 222 20.35 8.17 -11.35
CA GLN A 222 18.95 8.18 -10.94
C GLN A 222 18.39 9.55 -11.29
N ILE A 223 17.44 9.56 -12.21
CA ILE A 223 16.63 10.73 -12.47
C ILE A 223 15.78 10.96 -11.20
N THR A 224 16.23 11.84 -10.32
CA THR A 224 15.51 12.15 -9.08
C THR A 224 14.31 13.05 -9.37
N THR A 225 13.16 12.69 -8.82
CA THR A 225 11.95 13.53 -8.84
C THR A 225 11.89 14.36 -7.55
N PRO A 226 11.55 15.67 -7.60
CA PRO A 226 11.37 16.45 -6.38
C PRO A 226 10.40 15.79 -5.42
N VAL A 227 10.73 15.76 -4.11
CA VAL A 227 9.95 15.05 -3.08
C VAL A 227 8.47 15.40 -3.10
N GLY A 228 8.14 16.70 -3.15
CA GLY A 228 6.74 17.14 -3.20
C GLY A 228 5.99 16.63 -4.44
N LEU A 229 6.66 16.59 -5.60
CA LEU A 229 6.07 16.06 -6.83
C LEU A 229 5.90 14.54 -6.76
N ALA A 230 6.86 13.82 -6.17
CA ALA A 230 6.77 12.37 -5.98
C ALA A 230 5.57 11.99 -5.09
N ILE A 231 5.39 12.69 -3.97
CA ILE A 231 4.24 12.51 -3.08
C ILE A 231 2.93 12.83 -3.82
N LEU A 232 2.89 13.96 -4.53
CA LEU A 232 1.70 14.38 -5.28
C LEU A 232 1.28 13.32 -6.32
N ILE A 233 2.24 12.78 -7.07
CA ILE A 233 1.96 11.74 -8.07
C ILE A 233 1.40 10.48 -7.39
N LEU A 234 1.98 10.02 -6.28
CA LEU A 234 1.49 8.84 -5.55
C LEU A 234 0.06 9.06 -5.01
N VAL A 235 -0.22 10.24 -4.48
CA VAL A 235 -1.56 10.59 -3.97
C VAL A 235 -2.58 10.62 -5.10
N ILE A 236 -2.29 11.35 -6.20
CA ILE A 236 -3.20 11.47 -7.34
C ILE A 236 -3.42 10.10 -7.98
N PHE A 237 -2.36 9.32 -8.20
CA PHE A 237 -2.47 7.97 -8.77
C PHE A 237 -3.39 7.08 -7.92
N GLY A 238 -3.21 7.07 -6.60
CA GLY A 238 -4.07 6.33 -5.69
C GLY A 238 -5.53 6.79 -5.74
N LEU A 239 -5.78 8.11 -5.75
CA LEU A 239 -7.13 8.67 -5.89
C LEU A 239 -7.80 8.26 -7.20
N VAL A 240 -7.08 8.32 -8.31
CA VAL A 240 -7.58 7.87 -9.63
C VAL A 240 -7.93 6.38 -9.60
N CYS A 241 -7.05 5.54 -9.06
CA CYS A 241 -7.33 4.10 -8.94
C CYS A 241 -8.58 3.83 -8.08
N TRP A 242 -8.74 4.52 -6.94
CA TRP A 242 -9.94 4.37 -6.10
C TRP A 242 -11.20 4.88 -6.79
N ALA A 243 -11.13 5.98 -7.53
CA ALA A 243 -12.25 6.49 -8.33
C ALA A 243 -12.67 5.49 -9.42
N LEU A 244 -11.70 4.88 -10.11
CA LEU A 244 -11.94 3.82 -11.09
C LEU A 244 -12.55 2.57 -10.47
N CYS A 245 -12.13 2.19 -9.24
CA CYS A 245 -12.74 1.09 -8.48
C CYS A 245 -14.23 1.38 -8.22
N GLY A 246 -14.55 2.58 -7.74
CA GLY A 246 -15.91 3.00 -7.47
C GLY A 246 -16.79 3.01 -8.73
N TRP A 247 -16.27 3.57 -9.82
CA TRP A 247 -16.96 3.60 -11.11
C TRP A 247 -17.23 2.20 -11.66
N LYS A 248 -16.22 1.32 -11.64
CA LYS A 248 -16.36 -0.07 -12.11
C LYS A 248 -17.40 -0.84 -11.30
N LEU A 249 -17.40 -0.68 -9.98
CA LEU A 249 -18.37 -1.34 -9.12
C LEU A 249 -19.81 -0.86 -9.40
N GLN A 250 -19.99 0.43 -9.64
CA GLN A 250 -21.29 1.00 -9.98
C GLN A 250 -21.82 0.47 -11.33
N THR A 251 -20.98 0.39 -12.37
CA THR A 251 -21.38 -0.14 -13.67
C THR A 251 -21.72 -1.62 -13.60
N THR A 252 -21.01 -2.41 -12.82
CA THR A 252 -21.30 -3.84 -12.60
C THR A 252 -22.62 -4.03 -11.84
N ALA A 253 -22.89 -3.21 -10.82
CA ALA A 253 -24.11 -3.26 -10.04
C ALA A 253 -25.35 -2.91 -10.87
N LEU A 254 -25.25 -1.89 -11.73
CA LEU A 254 -26.34 -1.50 -12.63
C LEU A 254 -26.63 -2.58 -13.69
N GLY A 255 -25.59 -3.26 -14.19
CA GLY A 255 -25.76 -4.37 -15.13
C GLY A 255 -26.53 -5.57 -14.53
N LEU A 256 -26.30 -5.89 -13.25
CA LEU A 256 -27.01 -6.95 -12.55
C LEU A 256 -28.48 -6.59 -12.29
N ALA A 257 -28.78 -5.34 -11.93
CA ALA A 257 -30.14 -4.87 -11.71
C ALA A 257 -30.97 -4.85 -13.03
N GLY A 258 -30.34 -4.57 -14.17
CA GLY A 258 -31.02 -4.58 -15.48
C GLY A 258 -31.43 -5.99 -15.94
N SER A 259 -30.59 -7.00 -15.66
CA SER A 259 -30.86 -8.39 -16.04
C SER A 259 -31.99 -9.06 -15.25
N GLU A 260 -32.28 -8.60 -14.03
CA GLU A 260 -33.40 -9.09 -13.22
C GLU A 260 -34.77 -8.49 -13.64
N SER A 261 -34.78 -7.38 -14.38
CA SER A 261 -36.02 -6.74 -14.85
C SER A 261 -36.53 -7.30 -16.17
N GLU A 262 -35.74 -8.11 -16.88
CA GLU A 262 -36.08 -8.72 -18.16
C GLU A 262 -36.48 -10.22 -18.05
N GLY A 263 -36.44 -10.81 -16.86
CA GLY A 263 -36.87 -12.19 -16.57
C GLY A 263 -38.18 -12.25 -15.79
#